data_be8b684fb028ec35fb2f44a8eafb7675
#
_entry.id   be8b684fb028ec35fb2f44a8eafb7675
#
_cell.length_a   1.000
_cell.length_b   1.000
_cell.length_c   1.000
_cell.angle_alpha   90.00
_cell.angle_beta   90.00
_cell.angle_gamma   90.00
#
_symmetry.space_group_name_H-M   'P 1'
#
loop_
_entity.id
_entity.type
_entity.pdbx_description
1 polymer ?
#
loop_
_entity_poly.entity_id
_entity_poly.type
_entity_poly.pdbx_seq_one_letter_code
_entity_poly.pdbx_strand_id
1 'polypeptide(L)'
;MPQDIFSYYRRMRSVGPVSFNRDSGAWDVFDYADVHFILMHNEIFSSDPSYSGRMADGRRGTGASFITMDNPDHKDLRNISAPFFLPSSIEKYSEHIEKISSDLISKLEPGQDFISGYAVGLPVNVISDLLGVPESEREMFKAWSDYIIGNRRDDGFDKINRYMYAKMSEIFSHKDGDDIMSVINRGLFHSTPLTVEQKIGYVMLLIIGGNETTTNLLGNMVRALSENPGIQELVREDKGYYRNFIEETLRYYSPIQFLPHRFAAQDYVLNGKQIRKGDRISIWLGSANRDEGQFDNPEEFMIDRRKNNHLAFGMGVHMCLGAPLARLEAEIGLKDILEKFPRINVNREKSKMLDNPMVYGFSELYMD
;
A
#
# COMPACT_ATOMS: atom_id res chain seq x y z
N MET A 1 3.14 -2.61 -19.41
CA MET A 1 3.24 -3.97 -18.83
C MET A 1 2.84 -5.02 -19.84
N PRO A 2 3.30 -6.31 -19.74
CA PRO A 2 2.72 -7.41 -20.48
C PRO A 2 1.21 -7.49 -20.19
N GLN A 3 0.40 -7.84 -21.18
CA GLN A 3 -1.05 -8.01 -21.00
C GLN A 3 -1.42 -9.05 -19.91
N ASP A 4 -0.50 -9.99 -19.64
CA ASP A 4 -0.61 -10.97 -18.56
C ASP A 4 0.65 -10.89 -17.68
N ILE A 5 0.56 -10.11 -16.60
CA ILE A 5 1.65 -9.90 -15.65
C ILE A 5 2.00 -11.20 -14.91
N PHE A 6 1.05 -12.09 -14.68
CA PHE A 6 1.28 -13.31 -13.91
C PHE A 6 2.08 -14.35 -14.71
N SER A 7 1.78 -14.49 -16.00
CA SER A 7 2.62 -15.28 -16.91
C SER A 7 4.03 -14.70 -17.05
N TYR A 8 4.16 -13.36 -17.04
CA TYR A 8 5.47 -12.71 -17.00
C TYR A 8 6.25 -13.09 -15.73
N TYR A 9 5.63 -13.06 -14.56
CA TYR A 9 6.26 -13.45 -13.28
C TYR A 9 6.76 -14.90 -13.30
N ARG A 10 5.90 -15.84 -13.71
CA ARG A 10 6.28 -17.26 -13.81
C ARG A 10 7.49 -17.46 -14.71
N ARG A 11 7.49 -16.81 -15.89
CA ARG A 11 8.63 -16.83 -16.79
C ARG A 11 9.89 -16.26 -16.14
N MET A 12 9.82 -15.13 -15.45
CA MET A 12 10.97 -14.50 -14.84
C MET A 12 11.55 -15.36 -13.71
N ARG A 13 10.72 -15.97 -12.87
CA ARG A 13 11.19 -16.92 -11.86
C ARG A 13 11.91 -18.12 -12.47
N SER A 14 11.41 -18.67 -13.57
CA SER A 14 11.99 -19.86 -14.20
C SER A 14 13.28 -19.58 -14.97
N VAL A 15 13.43 -18.42 -15.62
CA VAL A 15 14.55 -18.10 -16.52
C VAL A 15 15.68 -17.37 -15.80
N GLY A 16 15.35 -16.52 -14.83
CA GLY A 16 16.33 -15.72 -14.10
C GLY A 16 15.67 -14.91 -12.99
N PRO A 17 15.44 -15.53 -11.82
CA PRO A 17 14.75 -14.87 -10.70
C PRO A 17 15.47 -13.60 -10.22
N VAL A 18 16.77 -13.47 -10.47
CA VAL A 18 17.54 -12.23 -10.29
C VAL A 18 18.13 -11.82 -11.63
N SER A 19 17.70 -10.72 -12.20
CA SER A 19 18.11 -10.26 -13.52
C SER A 19 18.29 -8.75 -13.59
N PHE A 20 19.31 -8.29 -14.34
CA PHE A 20 19.55 -6.86 -14.54
C PHE A 20 18.64 -6.33 -15.65
N ASN A 21 17.80 -5.39 -15.30
CA ASN A 21 16.91 -4.69 -16.21
C ASN A 21 17.60 -3.44 -16.76
N ARG A 22 17.93 -3.46 -18.05
CA ARG A 22 18.68 -2.36 -18.71
C ARG A 22 17.85 -1.09 -18.85
N ASP A 23 16.53 -1.20 -18.99
CA ASP A 23 15.66 -0.05 -19.18
C ASP A 23 15.50 0.75 -17.88
N SER A 24 15.36 0.08 -16.76
CA SER A 24 15.29 0.71 -15.44
C SER A 24 16.65 0.97 -14.82
N GLY A 25 17.71 0.26 -15.26
CA GLY A 25 19.03 0.29 -14.64
C GLY A 25 19.05 -0.27 -13.22
N ALA A 26 18.22 -1.29 -12.94
CA ALA A 26 18.07 -1.91 -11.64
C ALA A 26 18.12 -3.45 -11.76
N TRP A 27 18.42 -4.12 -10.67
CA TRP A 27 18.24 -5.57 -10.54
C TRP A 27 16.77 -5.86 -10.18
N ASP A 28 16.10 -6.64 -11.00
CA ASP A 28 14.75 -7.15 -10.69
C ASP A 28 14.87 -8.50 -9.98
N VAL A 29 14.16 -8.68 -8.86
CA VAL A 29 14.15 -9.89 -8.02
C VAL A 29 12.73 -10.41 -7.90
N PHE A 30 12.49 -11.67 -8.33
CA PHE A 30 11.16 -12.22 -8.56
C PHE A 30 10.77 -13.38 -7.64
N ASP A 31 11.70 -14.20 -7.15
CA ASP A 31 11.38 -15.33 -6.30
C ASP A 31 11.15 -14.93 -4.83
N TYR A 32 10.42 -15.77 -4.11
CA TYR A 32 10.07 -15.50 -2.72
C TYR A 32 11.30 -15.46 -1.80
N ALA A 33 12.22 -16.39 -1.95
CA ALA A 33 13.35 -16.55 -1.04
C ALA A 33 14.26 -15.32 -1.07
N ASP A 34 14.62 -14.85 -2.27
CA ASP A 34 15.48 -13.67 -2.46
C ASP A 34 14.76 -12.38 -2.09
N VAL A 35 13.47 -12.23 -2.44
CA VAL A 35 12.63 -11.09 -2.03
C VAL A 35 12.53 -11.02 -0.50
N HIS A 36 12.23 -12.14 0.15
CA HIS A 36 12.16 -12.20 1.62
C HIS A 36 13.53 -11.87 2.25
N PHE A 37 14.62 -12.42 1.70
CA PHE A 37 15.97 -12.13 2.17
C PHE A 37 16.28 -10.63 2.10
N ILE A 38 16.02 -9.97 0.97
CA ILE A 38 16.26 -8.53 0.80
C ILE A 38 15.45 -7.72 1.81
N LEU A 39 14.19 -8.07 2.05
CA LEU A 39 13.31 -7.37 2.99
C LEU A 39 13.79 -7.50 4.44
N MET A 40 14.43 -8.61 4.80
CA MET A 40 14.92 -8.88 6.15
C MET A 40 16.30 -8.29 6.43
N HIS A 41 17.10 -8.02 5.39
CA HIS A 41 18.51 -7.62 5.51
C HIS A 41 18.74 -6.18 5.02
N ASN A 42 18.14 -5.21 5.73
CA ASN A 42 18.28 -3.80 5.39
C ASN A 42 19.71 -3.27 5.55
N GLU A 43 20.55 -3.93 6.32
CA GLU A 43 21.99 -3.64 6.46
C GLU A 43 22.79 -3.96 5.18
N ILE A 44 22.26 -4.85 4.33
CA ILE A 44 22.84 -5.20 3.02
C ILE A 44 22.10 -4.46 1.90
N PHE A 45 20.76 -4.36 2.02
CA PHE A 45 19.86 -3.79 1.02
C PHE A 45 19.12 -2.60 1.61
N SER A 46 19.81 -1.47 1.62
CA SER A 46 19.38 -0.22 2.22
C SER A 46 18.14 0.38 1.54
N SER A 47 17.33 1.10 2.31
CA SER A 47 16.27 1.96 1.79
C SER A 47 16.76 3.38 1.50
N ASP A 48 17.97 3.74 1.93
CA ASP A 48 18.53 5.09 1.77
C ASP A 48 19.04 5.31 0.33
N PRO A 49 18.44 6.22 -0.44
CA PRO A 49 18.84 6.52 -1.80
C PRO A 49 20.25 7.13 -1.92
N SER A 50 20.86 7.58 -0.83
CA SER A 50 22.24 8.10 -0.83
C SER A 50 23.26 7.05 -1.30
N TYR A 51 22.94 5.76 -1.14
CA TYR A 51 23.78 4.67 -1.67
C TYR A 51 23.82 4.63 -3.20
N SER A 52 22.85 5.22 -3.92
CA SER A 52 22.79 5.15 -5.39
C SER A 52 23.87 5.94 -6.11
N GLY A 53 24.66 6.74 -5.43
CA GLY A 53 25.65 7.64 -6.02
C GLY A 53 25.08 8.73 -6.96
N ARG A 54 23.77 8.66 -7.27
CA ARG A 54 23.07 9.58 -8.19
C ARG A 54 22.37 10.74 -7.50
N MET A 55 22.28 10.72 -6.18
CA MET A 55 21.61 11.76 -5.38
C MET A 55 22.59 12.78 -4.75
N ALA A 56 23.68 13.12 -5.44
CA ALA A 56 24.51 14.26 -5.07
C ALA A 56 23.79 15.62 -5.24
N ASP A 57 22.63 15.66 -5.89
CA ASP A 57 21.93 16.89 -6.29
C ASP A 57 20.96 17.47 -5.23
N GLY A 58 21.14 17.14 -3.96
CA GLY A 58 20.42 17.84 -2.87
C GLY A 58 18.90 17.64 -2.83
N ARG A 59 18.30 16.87 -3.75
CA ARG A 59 16.90 16.47 -3.71
C ARG A 59 16.70 15.27 -2.79
N ARG A 60 16.99 15.45 -1.50
CA ARG A 60 16.36 14.63 -0.49
C ARG A 60 14.85 14.86 -0.65
N GLY A 61 14.11 13.79 -0.93
CA GLY A 61 12.65 13.90 -1.08
C GLY A 61 12.06 14.76 0.04
N THR A 62 11.00 15.49 -0.28
CA THR A 62 10.35 16.45 0.57
C THR A 62 10.03 15.86 1.95
N GLY A 63 10.83 16.18 2.96
CA GLY A 63 10.55 15.86 4.36
C GLY A 63 11.08 14.51 4.86
N ALA A 64 10.91 14.25 6.16
CA ALA A 64 11.33 13.05 6.85
C ALA A 64 10.41 11.86 6.52
N SER A 65 10.65 11.23 5.37
CA SER A 65 9.97 9.99 5.01
C SER A 65 10.78 8.80 5.51
N PHE A 66 10.38 8.21 6.63
CA PHE A 66 11.09 7.05 7.20
C PHE A 66 11.13 5.84 6.25
N ILE A 67 10.31 5.79 5.20
CA ILE A 67 10.35 4.72 4.19
C ILE A 67 11.66 4.69 3.38
N THR A 68 12.37 5.82 3.33
CA THR A 68 13.65 5.97 2.65
C THR A 68 14.82 6.08 3.61
N MET A 69 14.70 5.53 4.79
CA MET A 69 15.73 5.56 5.84
C MET A 69 15.99 4.16 6.36
N ASP A 70 17.17 3.94 6.91
CA ASP A 70 17.55 2.75 7.64
C ASP A 70 17.59 3.02 9.15
N ASN A 71 17.73 1.96 9.96
CA ASN A 71 17.92 2.11 11.40
C ASN A 71 19.28 2.77 11.70
N PRO A 72 19.38 3.62 12.74
CA PRO A 72 18.34 3.93 13.74
C PRO A 72 17.27 4.93 13.32
N ASP A 73 17.54 5.77 12.32
CA ASP A 73 16.70 6.90 11.88
C ASP A 73 15.27 6.47 11.51
N HIS A 74 15.16 5.38 10.75
CA HIS A 74 13.87 4.77 10.42
C HIS A 74 13.06 4.46 11.69
N LYS A 75 13.67 3.80 12.68
CA LYS A 75 13.00 3.39 13.90
C LYS A 75 12.53 4.60 14.71
N ASP A 76 13.38 5.62 14.84
CA ASP A 76 13.09 6.80 15.63
C ASP A 76 11.88 7.56 15.07
N LEU A 77 11.85 7.79 13.77
CA LEU A 77 10.70 8.44 13.12
C LEU A 77 9.45 7.57 13.14
N ARG A 78 9.57 6.29 12.76
CA ARG A 78 8.43 5.37 12.72
C ARG A 78 7.73 5.28 14.08
N ASN A 79 8.48 5.28 15.17
CA ASN A 79 7.95 5.16 16.53
C ASN A 79 7.06 6.33 16.95
N ILE A 80 7.12 7.50 16.30
CA ILE A 80 6.24 8.63 16.58
C ILE A 80 4.77 8.25 16.39
N SER A 81 4.43 7.55 15.30
CA SER A 81 3.03 7.18 15.01
C SER A 81 2.71 5.69 15.20
N ALA A 82 3.72 4.82 15.37
CA ALA A 82 3.49 3.38 15.48
C ALA A 82 2.46 2.96 16.55
N PRO A 83 2.37 3.60 17.72
CA PRO A 83 1.37 3.26 18.73
C PRO A 83 -0.08 3.37 18.26
N PHE A 84 -0.36 4.25 17.29
CA PHE A 84 -1.72 4.44 16.74
C PHE A 84 -2.15 3.30 15.81
N PHE A 85 -1.19 2.57 15.25
CA PHE A 85 -1.43 1.48 14.31
C PHE A 85 -1.32 0.08 14.95
N LEU A 86 -1.18 0.00 16.26
CA LEU A 86 -1.25 -1.28 16.96
C LEU A 86 -2.68 -1.87 16.83
N PRO A 87 -2.84 -3.20 16.74
CA PRO A 87 -4.16 -3.83 16.66
C PRO A 87 -5.14 -3.33 17.72
N SER A 88 -4.69 -3.21 18.98
CA SER A 88 -5.52 -2.72 20.09
C SER A 88 -5.90 -1.23 19.99
N SER A 89 -5.13 -0.43 19.25
CA SER A 89 -5.46 0.97 18.98
C SER A 89 -6.44 1.08 17.82
N ILE A 90 -6.23 0.30 16.76
CA ILE A 90 -7.09 0.27 15.58
C ILE A 90 -8.48 -0.27 15.92
N GLU A 91 -8.58 -1.28 16.77
CA GLU A 91 -9.86 -1.84 17.21
C GLU A 91 -10.81 -0.78 17.79
N LYS A 92 -10.29 0.23 18.45
CA LYS A 92 -11.09 1.34 19.00
C LYS A 92 -11.78 2.19 17.92
N TYR A 93 -11.32 2.12 16.69
CA TYR A 93 -11.91 2.83 15.56
C TYR A 93 -12.94 1.98 14.79
N SER A 94 -13.16 0.73 15.17
CA SER A 94 -14.03 -0.22 14.47
C SER A 94 -15.42 0.37 14.21
N GLU A 95 -16.12 0.82 15.25
CA GLU A 95 -17.46 1.42 15.13
C GLU A 95 -17.49 2.64 14.21
N HIS A 96 -16.42 3.45 14.26
CA HIS A 96 -16.32 4.63 13.41
C HIS A 96 -16.10 4.26 11.94
N ILE A 97 -15.23 3.27 11.67
CA ILE A 97 -14.99 2.74 10.32
C ILE A 97 -16.26 2.08 9.76
N GLU A 98 -17.00 1.31 10.59
CA GLU A 98 -18.28 0.73 10.21
C GLU A 98 -19.29 1.80 9.79
N LYS A 99 -19.37 2.90 10.52
CA LYS A 99 -20.24 4.03 10.15
C LYS A 99 -19.86 4.65 8.81
N ILE A 100 -18.56 4.94 8.60
CA ILE A 100 -18.08 5.47 7.32
C ILE A 100 -18.43 4.51 6.18
N SER A 101 -18.14 3.23 6.34
CA SER A 101 -18.40 2.20 5.34
C SER A 101 -19.88 2.10 5.01
N SER A 102 -20.74 2.00 6.03
CA SER A 102 -22.19 1.93 5.88
C SER A 102 -22.76 3.18 5.18
N ASP A 103 -22.31 4.38 5.55
CA ASP A 103 -22.72 5.62 4.91
C ASP A 103 -22.34 5.68 3.42
N LEU A 104 -21.16 5.18 3.06
CA LEU A 104 -20.69 5.12 1.67
C LEU A 104 -21.46 4.07 0.86
N ILE A 105 -21.54 2.83 1.37
CA ILE A 105 -22.15 1.72 0.64
C ILE A 105 -23.67 1.95 0.45
N SER A 106 -24.33 2.64 1.38
CA SER A 106 -25.75 2.97 1.26
C SER A 106 -26.06 3.87 0.07
N LYS A 107 -25.12 4.74 -0.32
CA LYS A 107 -25.23 5.70 -1.43
C LYS A 107 -24.84 5.10 -2.78
N LEU A 108 -24.20 3.92 -2.78
CA LEU A 108 -23.75 3.28 -4.02
C LEU A 108 -24.96 2.63 -4.72
N GLU A 109 -25.30 3.13 -5.90
CA GLU A 109 -26.41 2.61 -6.70
C GLU A 109 -25.93 1.52 -7.68
N PRO A 110 -26.79 0.56 -8.06
CA PRO A 110 -26.46 -0.44 -9.07
C PRO A 110 -25.98 0.18 -10.37
N GLY A 111 -24.90 -0.35 -10.93
CA GLY A 111 -24.31 0.14 -12.18
C GLY A 111 -23.43 1.39 -12.04
N GLN A 112 -23.23 1.92 -10.85
CA GLN A 112 -22.22 2.95 -10.58
C GLN A 112 -20.81 2.33 -10.47
N ASP A 113 -19.81 3.17 -10.68
CA ASP A 113 -18.42 2.78 -10.47
C ASP A 113 -18.12 2.57 -8.97
N PHE A 114 -17.79 1.34 -8.62
CA PHE A 114 -17.47 0.94 -7.25
C PHE A 114 -16.22 1.63 -6.71
N ILE A 115 -15.22 1.91 -7.56
CA ILE A 115 -13.96 2.53 -7.11
C ILE A 115 -14.23 3.94 -6.61
N SER A 116 -14.82 4.81 -7.43
CA SER A 116 -15.11 6.20 -7.05
C SER A 116 -16.27 6.31 -6.05
N GLY A 117 -17.25 5.41 -6.13
CA GLY A 117 -18.45 5.45 -5.27
C GLY A 117 -18.24 4.91 -3.85
N TYR A 118 -17.27 3.99 -3.67
CA TYR A 118 -17.04 3.35 -2.38
C TYR A 118 -15.57 3.15 -2.03
N ALA A 119 -14.81 2.43 -2.89
CA ALA A 119 -13.49 1.91 -2.52
C ALA A 119 -12.46 2.99 -2.20
N VAL A 120 -12.53 4.15 -2.86
CA VAL A 120 -11.68 5.31 -2.55
C VAL A 120 -12.17 6.02 -1.28
N GLY A 121 -13.49 6.14 -1.11
CA GLY A 121 -14.08 6.89 -0.01
C GLY A 121 -13.76 6.32 1.37
N LEU A 122 -13.75 4.99 1.51
CA LEU A 122 -13.52 4.35 2.80
C LEU A 122 -12.13 4.69 3.37
N PRO A 123 -11.00 4.33 2.75
CA PRO A 123 -9.68 4.60 3.33
C PRO A 123 -9.35 6.10 3.41
N VAL A 124 -9.82 6.92 2.48
CA VAL A 124 -9.62 8.38 2.54
C VAL A 124 -10.27 8.99 3.77
N ASN A 125 -11.52 8.64 4.05
CA ASN A 125 -12.21 9.16 5.24
C ASN A 125 -11.58 8.64 6.52
N VAL A 126 -11.25 7.35 6.58
CA VAL A 126 -10.64 6.72 7.75
C VAL A 126 -9.28 7.37 8.09
N ILE A 127 -8.37 7.48 7.12
CA ILE A 127 -7.06 8.09 7.39
C ILE A 127 -7.18 9.59 7.70
N SER A 128 -8.12 10.30 7.07
CA SER A 128 -8.37 11.70 7.37
C SER A 128 -8.87 11.90 8.80
N ASP A 129 -9.77 11.04 9.29
CA ASP A 129 -10.27 11.08 10.66
C ASP A 129 -9.16 10.72 11.67
N LEU A 130 -8.36 9.67 11.39
CA LEU A 130 -7.20 9.32 12.22
C LEU A 130 -6.20 10.46 12.34
N LEU A 131 -6.01 11.22 11.28
CA LEU A 131 -5.15 12.42 11.27
C LEU A 131 -5.84 13.64 11.87
N GLY A 132 -7.15 13.60 12.09
CA GLY A 132 -7.93 14.75 12.57
C GLY A 132 -8.06 15.87 11.52
N VAL A 133 -8.14 15.50 10.24
CA VAL A 133 -8.38 16.41 9.12
C VAL A 133 -9.86 16.82 9.11
N PRO A 134 -10.17 18.14 9.10
CA PRO A 134 -11.54 18.60 8.99
C PRO A 134 -12.24 18.06 7.73
N GLU A 135 -13.53 17.74 7.82
CA GLU A 135 -14.32 17.21 6.70
C GLU A 135 -14.26 18.11 5.46
N SER A 136 -14.28 19.42 5.66
CA SER A 136 -14.15 20.42 4.59
C SER A 136 -12.85 20.34 3.79
N GLU A 137 -11.81 19.70 4.32
CA GLU A 137 -10.49 19.60 3.70
C GLU A 137 -10.23 18.23 3.05
N ARG A 138 -11.09 17.24 3.27
CA ARG A 138 -10.86 15.84 2.84
C ARG A 138 -10.74 15.68 1.32
N GLU A 139 -11.54 16.41 0.56
CA GLU A 139 -11.45 16.40 -0.92
C GLU A 139 -10.10 16.93 -1.41
N MET A 140 -9.56 17.95 -0.74
CA MET A 140 -8.25 18.49 -1.07
C MET A 140 -7.13 17.53 -0.69
N PHE A 141 -7.24 16.85 0.46
CA PHE A 141 -6.31 15.79 0.87
C PHE A 141 -6.32 14.62 -0.13
N LYS A 142 -7.50 14.19 -0.55
CA LYS A 142 -7.63 13.15 -1.59
C LYS A 142 -6.98 13.58 -2.89
N ALA A 143 -7.31 14.78 -3.39
CA ALA A 143 -6.73 15.29 -4.63
C ALA A 143 -5.19 15.40 -4.55
N TRP A 144 -4.66 15.79 -3.40
CA TRP A 144 -3.22 15.85 -3.15
C TRP A 144 -2.57 14.46 -3.19
N SER A 145 -3.19 13.47 -2.55
CA SER A 145 -2.78 12.06 -2.62
C SER A 145 -2.74 11.59 -4.08
N ASP A 146 -3.81 11.81 -4.85
CA ASP A 146 -3.90 11.39 -6.26
C ASP A 146 -2.78 11.99 -7.14
N TYR A 147 -2.36 13.21 -6.89
CA TYR A 147 -1.21 13.81 -7.59
C TYR A 147 0.12 13.15 -7.21
N ILE A 148 0.33 12.88 -5.93
CA ILE A 148 1.60 12.35 -5.43
C ILE A 148 1.83 10.92 -5.93
N ILE A 149 0.79 10.09 -5.94
CA ILE A 149 0.87 8.70 -6.43
C ILE A 149 0.83 8.60 -7.96
N GLY A 150 0.64 9.73 -8.66
CA GLY A 150 0.67 9.80 -10.13
C GLY A 150 -0.62 9.39 -10.83
N ASN A 151 -1.73 9.27 -10.09
CA ASN A 151 -3.06 9.02 -10.66
C ASN A 151 -3.63 10.25 -11.37
N ARG A 152 -3.11 11.44 -11.03
CA ARG A 152 -3.45 12.70 -11.67
C ARG A 152 -2.20 13.40 -12.17
N ARG A 153 -2.19 13.86 -13.44
CA ARG A 153 -1.01 14.41 -14.14
C ARG A 153 -1.32 15.69 -14.90
N ASP A 154 -2.19 16.54 -14.35
CA ASP A 154 -2.45 17.88 -14.89
C ASP A 154 -1.56 18.95 -14.21
N ASP A 155 -1.67 20.21 -14.63
CA ASP A 155 -0.86 21.35 -14.13
C ASP A 155 -1.25 21.81 -12.71
N GLY A 156 -2.20 21.12 -12.06
CA GLY A 156 -2.72 21.49 -10.74
C GLY A 156 -1.81 21.16 -9.56
N PHE A 157 -0.79 20.30 -9.76
CA PHE A 157 0.05 19.81 -8.66
C PHE A 157 0.69 20.92 -7.83
N ASP A 158 1.34 21.89 -8.46
CA ASP A 158 2.02 22.98 -7.74
C ASP A 158 1.05 23.84 -6.94
N LYS A 159 -0.15 24.04 -7.46
CA LYS A 159 -1.19 24.82 -6.77
C LYS A 159 -1.70 24.08 -5.53
N ILE A 160 -2.06 22.81 -5.69
CA ILE A 160 -2.56 22.00 -4.58
C ILE A 160 -1.49 21.75 -3.53
N ASN A 161 -0.24 21.51 -3.96
CA ASN A 161 0.88 21.32 -3.07
C ASN A 161 1.15 22.56 -2.21
N ARG A 162 1.18 23.76 -2.80
CA ARG A 162 1.31 25.03 -2.04
C ARG A 162 0.17 25.23 -1.05
N TYR A 163 -1.07 24.95 -1.46
CA TYR A 163 -2.23 25.03 -0.57
C TYR A 163 -2.07 24.08 0.61
N MET A 164 -1.73 22.81 0.36
CA MET A 164 -1.56 21.80 1.39
C MET A 164 -0.42 22.14 2.36
N TYR A 165 0.70 22.68 1.87
CA TYR A 165 1.79 23.14 2.74
C TYR A 165 1.35 24.29 3.65
N ALA A 166 0.63 25.27 3.13
CA ALA A 166 0.08 26.39 3.92
C ALA A 166 -0.90 25.89 4.97
N LYS A 167 -1.84 25.00 4.57
CA LYS A 167 -2.86 24.44 5.46
C LYS A 167 -2.28 23.57 6.56
N MET A 168 -1.33 22.71 6.22
CA MET A 168 -0.62 21.88 7.19
C MET A 168 0.18 22.71 8.19
N SER A 169 0.84 23.78 7.73
CA SER A 169 1.55 24.70 8.61
C SER A 169 0.61 25.39 9.60
N GLU A 170 -0.58 25.79 9.15
CA GLU A 170 -1.65 26.34 9.99
C GLU A 170 -2.09 25.30 11.04
N ILE A 171 -2.42 24.09 10.61
CA ILE A 171 -2.85 23.01 11.51
C ILE A 171 -1.79 22.76 12.57
N PHE A 172 -0.51 22.60 12.20
CA PHE A 172 0.57 22.36 13.16
C PHE A 172 0.81 23.51 14.12
N SER A 173 0.52 24.76 13.75
CA SER A 173 0.69 25.91 14.65
C SER A 173 -0.32 25.94 15.81
N HIS A 174 -1.45 25.24 15.70
CA HIS A 174 -2.52 25.24 16.69
C HIS A 174 -2.82 23.85 17.29
N LYS A 175 -2.12 22.78 16.80
CA LYS A 175 -2.44 21.41 17.16
C LYS A 175 -1.75 21.00 18.45
N ASP A 176 -2.55 20.78 19.49
CA ASP A 176 -2.14 20.21 20.77
C ASP A 176 -3.17 19.17 21.22
N GLY A 177 -2.74 17.98 21.60
CA GLY A 177 -3.62 16.85 21.95
C GLY A 177 -2.88 15.52 21.88
N ASP A 178 -3.65 14.42 21.86
CA ASP A 178 -3.13 13.06 21.85
C ASP A 178 -3.39 12.31 20.49
N ASP A 179 -3.89 13.02 19.48
CA ASP A 179 -4.05 12.49 18.14
C ASP A 179 -2.71 12.39 17.37
N ILE A 180 -2.74 11.70 16.23
CA ILE A 180 -1.54 11.46 15.41
C ILE A 180 -0.87 12.77 14.99
N MET A 181 -1.64 13.79 14.57
CA MET A 181 -1.09 15.07 14.16
C MET A 181 -0.40 15.80 15.32
N SER A 182 -0.98 15.74 16.52
CA SER A 182 -0.40 16.33 17.73
C SER A 182 0.91 15.65 18.13
N VAL A 183 0.99 14.31 18.06
CA VAL A 183 2.26 13.61 18.35
C VAL A 183 3.32 13.85 17.27
N ILE A 184 2.95 13.96 15.99
CA ILE A 184 3.88 14.38 14.94
C ILE A 184 4.37 15.80 15.21
N ASN A 185 3.48 16.70 15.64
CA ASN A 185 3.83 18.09 15.94
C ASN A 185 4.88 18.21 17.04
N ARG A 186 4.79 17.37 18.09
CA ARG A 186 5.76 17.28 19.19
C ARG A 186 6.93 16.34 18.89
N GLY A 187 6.92 15.67 17.75
CA GLY A 187 7.92 14.68 17.37
C GLY A 187 9.34 15.22 17.37
N LEU A 188 10.27 14.40 17.84
CA LEU A 188 11.69 14.68 17.84
C LEU A 188 12.41 13.74 16.86
N PHE A 189 13.41 14.28 16.20
CA PHE A 189 14.36 13.51 15.40
C PHE A 189 15.78 13.94 15.80
N HIS A 190 16.61 13.00 16.22
CA HIS A 190 17.93 13.29 16.82
C HIS A 190 17.84 14.35 17.96
N SER A 191 16.84 14.20 18.85
CA SER A 191 16.57 15.13 19.96
C SER A 191 16.22 16.57 19.55
N THR A 192 15.97 16.81 18.26
CA THR A 192 15.56 18.10 17.70
C THR A 192 14.11 18.04 17.25
N PRO A 193 13.26 19.06 17.50
CA PRO A 193 11.91 19.11 16.97
C PRO A 193 11.89 18.97 15.45
N LEU A 194 10.91 18.21 14.93
CA LEU A 194 10.71 18.10 13.49
C LEU A 194 10.45 19.49 12.87
N THR A 195 11.10 19.78 11.74
CA THR A 195 10.78 20.97 10.95
C THR A 195 9.37 20.84 10.33
N VAL A 196 8.81 21.95 9.88
CA VAL A 196 7.48 21.95 9.24
C VAL A 196 7.47 21.03 8.02
N GLU A 197 8.53 21.08 7.21
CA GLU A 197 8.69 20.22 6.02
C GLU A 197 8.74 18.74 6.39
N GLN A 198 9.43 18.39 7.48
CA GLN A 198 9.49 17.02 7.98
C GLN A 198 8.13 16.53 8.46
N LYS A 199 7.37 17.36 9.19
CA LYS A 199 6.01 17.04 9.64
C LYS A 199 5.07 16.83 8.47
N ILE A 200 5.12 17.71 7.46
CA ILE A 200 4.31 17.59 6.25
C ILE A 200 4.67 16.29 5.49
N GLY A 201 5.97 16.03 5.27
CA GLY A 201 6.42 14.80 4.62
C GLY A 201 5.99 13.53 5.36
N TYR A 202 5.95 13.58 6.68
CA TYR A 202 5.46 12.49 7.53
C TYR A 202 3.96 12.23 7.29
N VAL A 203 3.15 13.27 7.37
CA VAL A 203 1.69 13.17 7.13
C VAL A 203 1.39 12.71 5.71
N MET A 204 2.13 13.24 4.71
CA MET A 204 2.02 12.78 3.32
C MET A 204 2.24 11.28 3.19
N LEU A 205 3.27 10.74 3.86
CA LEU A 205 3.53 9.30 3.85
C LEU A 205 2.37 8.48 4.39
N LEU A 206 1.74 8.94 5.49
CA LEU A 206 0.58 8.24 6.08
C LEU A 206 -0.64 8.28 5.15
N ILE A 207 -0.91 9.42 4.51
CA ILE A 207 -2.03 9.58 3.57
C ILE A 207 -1.83 8.69 2.34
N ILE A 208 -0.65 8.74 1.72
CA ILE A 208 -0.35 7.96 0.51
C ILE A 208 -0.41 6.46 0.82
N GLY A 209 0.24 6.06 1.92
CA GLY A 209 0.29 4.65 2.31
C GLY A 209 -1.06 4.07 2.68
N GLY A 210 -1.97 4.90 3.25
CA GLY A 210 -3.27 4.45 3.71
C GLY A 210 -4.37 4.44 2.64
N ASN A 211 -4.24 5.19 1.56
CA ASN A 211 -5.32 5.41 0.61
C ASN A 211 -5.34 4.39 -0.54
N GLU A 212 -4.37 4.48 -1.46
CA GLU A 212 -4.42 3.75 -2.75
C GLU A 212 -4.37 2.22 -2.57
N THR A 213 -3.57 1.75 -1.64
CA THR A 213 -3.37 0.31 -1.42
C THR A 213 -4.63 -0.37 -0.91
N THR A 214 -5.37 0.27 -0.01
CA THR A 214 -6.64 -0.26 0.52
C THR A 214 -7.76 -0.14 -0.53
N THR A 215 -7.79 0.96 -1.30
CA THR A 215 -8.69 1.09 -2.47
C THR A 215 -8.49 -0.08 -3.44
N ASN A 216 -7.23 -0.40 -3.79
CA ASN A 216 -6.93 -1.51 -4.67
C ASN A 216 -7.27 -2.87 -4.04
N LEU A 217 -7.07 -3.04 -2.73
CA LEU A 217 -7.48 -4.26 -2.03
C LEU A 217 -8.99 -4.47 -2.12
N LEU A 218 -9.81 -3.45 -1.86
CA LEU A 218 -11.27 -3.52 -1.95
C LEU A 218 -11.74 -3.88 -3.38
N GLY A 219 -11.19 -3.23 -4.39
CA GLY A 219 -11.48 -3.56 -5.80
C GLY A 219 -11.07 -5.00 -6.17
N ASN A 220 -9.90 -5.43 -5.70
CA ASN A 220 -9.40 -6.79 -5.93
C ASN A 220 -10.23 -7.84 -5.17
N MET A 221 -10.79 -7.53 -4.01
CA MET A 221 -11.75 -8.39 -3.31
C MET A 221 -13.03 -8.60 -4.11
N VAL A 222 -13.60 -7.54 -4.68
CA VAL A 222 -14.78 -7.62 -5.56
C VAL A 222 -14.47 -8.49 -6.78
N ARG A 223 -13.30 -8.32 -7.38
CA ARG A 223 -12.83 -9.18 -8.47
C ARG A 223 -12.73 -10.64 -8.04
N ALA A 224 -12.08 -10.91 -6.90
CA ALA A 224 -11.89 -12.26 -6.38
C ALA A 224 -13.22 -12.97 -6.13
N LEU A 225 -14.21 -12.27 -5.56
CA LEU A 225 -15.57 -12.80 -5.37
C LEU A 225 -16.24 -13.10 -6.71
N SER A 226 -16.12 -12.22 -7.69
CA SER A 226 -16.70 -12.41 -9.03
C SER A 226 -16.09 -13.60 -9.77
N GLU A 227 -14.77 -13.78 -9.68
CA GLU A 227 -14.07 -14.86 -10.38
C GLU A 227 -14.19 -16.23 -9.69
N ASN A 228 -14.66 -16.26 -8.41
CA ASN A 228 -14.78 -17.48 -7.61
C ASN A 228 -16.17 -17.59 -6.96
N PRO A 229 -17.24 -17.92 -7.72
CA PRO A 229 -18.61 -17.94 -7.19
C PRO A 229 -18.82 -18.87 -6.00
N GLY A 230 -18.17 -20.05 -5.96
CA GLY A 230 -18.25 -20.96 -4.81
C GLY A 230 -17.60 -20.38 -3.54
N ILE A 231 -16.51 -19.61 -3.68
CA ILE A 231 -15.90 -18.90 -2.55
C ILE A 231 -16.80 -17.73 -2.12
N GLN A 232 -17.43 -17.05 -3.06
CA GLN A 232 -18.39 -15.98 -2.76
C GLN A 232 -19.53 -16.49 -1.87
N GLU A 233 -20.07 -17.69 -2.14
CA GLU A 233 -21.09 -18.34 -1.32
C GLU A 233 -20.58 -18.68 0.07
N LEU A 234 -19.42 -19.36 0.18
CA LEU A 234 -18.81 -19.71 1.46
C LEU A 234 -18.56 -18.50 2.36
N VAL A 235 -17.97 -17.43 1.79
CA VAL A 235 -17.66 -16.20 2.55
C VAL A 235 -18.94 -15.48 2.98
N ARG A 236 -20.03 -15.60 2.21
CA ARG A 236 -21.34 -15.05 2.56
C ARG A 236 -22.02 -15.82 3.69
N GLU A 237 -21.91 -17.13 3.69
CA GLU A 237 -22.52 -17.99 4.70
C GLU A 237 -21.80 -17.97 6.05
N ASP A 238 -20.45 -17.87 6.02
CA ASP A 238 -19.63 -17.94 7.23
C ASP A 238 -18.56 -16.83 7.26
N LYS A 239 -18.76 -15.87 8.17
CA LYS A 239 -17.82 -14.78 8.44
C LYS A 239 -16.43 -15.27 8.91
N GLY A 240 -16.34 -16.50 9.40
CA GLY A 240 -15.07 -17.12 9.77
C GLY A 240 -14.06 -17.17 8.61
N TYR A 241 -14.54 -17.12 7.35
CA TYR A 241 -13.69 -17.07 6.16
C TYR A 241 -13.21 -15.67 5.78
N TYR A 242 -13.72 -14.58 6.37
CA TYR A 242 -13.37 -13.20 5.98
C TYR A 242 -11.87 -12.97 5.99
N ARG A 243 -11.23 -13.29 7.11
CA ARG A 243 -9.77 -13.13 7.23
C ARG A 243 -9.03 -13.93 6.17
N ASN A 244 -9.36 -15.18 5.98
CA ASN A 244 -8.70 -16.05 5.01
C ASN A 244 -8.86 -15.54 3.57
N PHE A 245 -10.06 -15.07 3.22
CA PHE A 245 -10.36 -14.46 1.94
C PHE A 245 -9.52 -13.18 1.70
N ILE A 246 -9.42 -12.31 2.70
CA ILE A 246 -8.63 -11.07 2.63
C ILE A 246 -7.15 -11.38 2.45
N GLU A 247 -6.58 -12.29 3.27
CA GLU A 247 -5.17 -12.66 3.15
C GLU A 247 -4.87 -13.34 1.80
N GLU A 248 -5.78 -14.16 1.29
CA GLU A 248 -5.61 -14.76 -0.05
C GLU A 248 -5.76 -13.73 -1.16
N THR A 249 -6.64 -12.75 -1.03
CA THR A 249 -6.73 -11.63 -1.97
C THR A 249 -5.42 -10.82 -1.98
N LEU A 250 -4.86 -10.53 -0.82
CA LEU A 250 -3.57 -9.86 -0.67
C LEU A 250 -2.42 -10.65 -1.34
N ARG A 251 -2.41 -11.95 -1.18
CA ARG A 251 -1.43 -12.82 -1.84
C ARG A 251 -1.61 -12.82 -3.36
N TYR A 252 -2.81 -13.13 -3.80
CA TYR A 252 -3.11 -13.44 -5.20
C TYR A 252 -3.17 -12.18 -6.08
N TYR A 253 -3.74 -11.10 -5.54
CA TYR A 253 -3.89 -9.79 -6.19
C TYR A 253 -3.20 -8.68 -5.36
N SER A 254 -1.94 -8.87 -5.02
CA SER A 254 -1.20 -7.90 -4.22
C SER A 254 -1.41 -6.46 -4.72
N PRO A 255 -1.91 -5.53 -3.91
CA PRO A 255 -2.11 -4.13 -4.32
C PRO A 255 -0.82 -3.47 -4.79
N ILE A 256 0.31 -3.76 -4.15
CA ILE A 256 1.65 -3.36 -4.59
C ILE A 256 2.32 -4.54 -5.27
N GLN A 257 2.75 -4.33 -6.52
CA GLN A 257 3.37 -5.37 -7.33
C GLN A 257 4.88 -5.43 -7.13
N PHE A 258 5.53 -4.28 -7.02
CA PHE A 258 6.96 -4.23 -6.72
C PHE A 258 7.35 -2.96 -5.97
N LEU A 259 8.45 -3.04 -5.23
CA LEU A 259 9.08 -1.92 -4.55
C LEU A 259 10.37 -1.55 -5.30
N PRO A 260 10.47 -0.35 -5.89
CA PRO A 260 11.57 0.01 -6.79
C PRO A 260 12.82 0.54 -6.09
N HIS A 261 12.82 0.63 -4.76
CA HIS A 261 13.80 1.38 -4.00
C HIS A 261 14.46 0.55 -2.90
N ARG A 262 15.36 -0.36 -3.32
CA ARG A 262 16.41 -0.86 -2.45
C ARG A 262 17.74 -0.59 -3.14
N PHE A 263 18.78 -0.40 -2.33
CA PHE A 263 20.13 -0.09 -2.79
C PHE A 263 21.11 -1.02 -2.08
N ALA A 264 22.01 -1.63 -2.82
CA ALA A 264 23.07 -2.44 -2.22
C ALA A 264 24.01 -1.55 -1.39
N ALA A 265 24.05 -1.74 -0.08
CA ALA A 265 24.95 -1.01 0.81
C ALA A 265 26.40 -1.51 0.72
N GLN A 266 26.58 -2.73 0.20
CA GLN A 266 27.88 -3.39 -0.03
C GLN A 266 27.78 -4.32 -1.25
N ASP A 267 28.91 -4.81 -1.73
CA ASP A 267 28.92 -5.86 -2.75
C ASP A 267 28.33 -7.16 -2.18
N TYR A 268 27.46 -7.80 -2.95
CA TYR A 268 26.78 -9.03 -2.54
C TYR A 268 26.52 -9.96 -3.72
N VAL A 269 26.59 -11.27 -3.49
CA VAL A 269 26.22 -12.27 -4.49
C VAL A 269 24.83 -12.80 -4.16
N LEU A 270 23.84 -12.45 -4.96
CA LEU A 270 22.44 -12.89 -4.83
C LEU A 270 22.10 -13.83 -5.99
N ASN A 271 21.70 -15.05 -5.72
CA ASN A 271 21.34 -16.06 -6.72
C ASN A 271 22.42 -16.19 -7.85
N GLY A 272 23.70 -16.20 -7.46
CA GLY A 272 24.84 -16.28 -8.39
C GLY A 272 25.12 -15.02 -9.20
N LYS A 273 24.39 -13.91 -8.95
CA LYS A 273 24.60 -12.61 -9.59
C LYS A 273 25.40 -11.67 -8.69
N GLN A 274 26.42 -11.05 -9.26
CA GLN A 274 27.21 -10.05 -8.55
C GLN A 274 26.47 -8.72 -8.55
N ILE A 275 25.89 -8.34 -7.41
CA ILE A 275 25.30 -7.03 -7.14
C ILE A 275 26.39 -6.18 -6.50
N ARG A 276 26.63 -4.99 -7.02
CA ARG A 276 27.66 -4.08 -6.54
C ARG A 276 27.06 -3.04 -5.59
N LYS A 277 27.86 -2.56 -4.66
CA LYS A 277 27.49 -1.40 -3.82
C LYS A 277 26.99 -0.25 -4.69
N GLY A 278 25.82 0.29 -4.31
CA GLY A 278 25.14 1.37 -5.03
C GLY A 278 24.16 0.88 -6.11
N ASP A 279 24.17 -0.39 -6.47
CA ASP A 279 23.19 -0.93 -7.41
C ASP A 279 21.77 -0.81 -6.84
N ARG A 280 20.84 -0.43 -7.72
CA ARG A 280 19.41 -0.36 -7.39
C ARG A 280 18.76 -1.72 -7.58
N ILE A 281 17.86 -2.07 -6.65
CA ILE A 281 17.12 -3.33 -6.67
C ILE A 281 15.63 -3.04 -6.60
N SER A 282 14.88 -3.66 -7.51
CA SER A 282 13.41 -3.71 -7.52
C SER A 282 12.96 -5.08 -7.05
N ILE A 283 12.19 -5.15 -5.98
CA ILE A 283 11.67 -6.41 -5.41
C ILE A 283 10.22 -6.60 -5.83
N TRP A 284 9.94 -7.71 -6.51
CA TRP A 284 8.64 -8.01 -7.12
C TRP A 284 7.76 -8.82 -6.17
N LEU A 285 7.04 -8.11 -5.27
CA LEU A 285 6.16 -8.72 -4.25
C LEU A 285 5.06 -9.58 -4.88
N GLY A 286 4.43 -9.06 -5.97
CA GLY A 286 3.39 -9.79 -6.68
C GLY A 286 3.88 -11.10 -7.30
N SER A 287 5.15 -11.14 -7.72
CA SER A 287 5.80 -12.37 -8.20
C SER A 287 6.11 -13.33 -7.05
N ALA A 288 6.74 -12.83 -5.99
CA ALA A 288 7.07 -13.63 -4.80
C ALA A 288 5.83 -14.29 -4.17
N ASN A 289 4.70 -13.57 -4.16
CA ASN A 289 3.42 -14.08 -3.64
C ASN A 289 2.77 -15.17 -4.52
N ARG A 290 3.34 -15.45 -5.69
CA ARG A 290 2.93 -16.50 -6.61
C ARG A 290 4.04 -17.50 -6.91
N ASP A 291 5.05 -17.55 -6.02
CA ASP A 291 6.18 -18.46 -6.18
C ASP A 291 5.79 -19.89 -5.80
N GLU A 292 5.97 -20.80 -6.74
CA GLU A 292 5.76 -22.25 -6.59
C GLU A 292 6.73 -22.90 -5.59
N GLY A 293 7.84 -22.25 -5.28
CA GLY A 293 8.76 -22.68 -4.22
C GLY A 293 8.24 -22.39 -2.81
N GLN A 294 7.27 -21.48 -2.68
CA GLN A 294 6.71 -21.07 -1.39
C GLN A 294 5.25 -21.51 -1.21
N PHE A 295 4.46 -21.48 -2.27
CA PHE A 295 3.02 -21.70 -2.20
C PHE A 295 2.62 -22.92 -3.05
N ASP A 296 1.90 -23.85 -2.45
CA ASP A 296 1.24 -24.93 -3.19
C ASP A 296 0.15 -24.33 -4.10
N ASN A 297 0.08 -24.76 -5.37
CA ASN A 297 -0.87 -24.25 -6.35
C ASN A 297 -0.97 -22.71 -6.34
N PRO A 298 0.14 -21.98 -6.59
CA PRO A 298 0.21 -20.53 -6.41
C PRO A 298 -0.73 -19.77 -7.36
N GLU A 299 -1.14 -20.38 -8.47
CA GLU A 299 -2.03 -19.81 -9.47
C GLU A 299 -3.51 -20.09 -9.19
N GLU A 300 -3.84 -20.77 -8.10
CA GLU A 300 -5.19 -20.98 -7.61
C GLU A 300 -5.51 -20.03 -6.46
N PHE A 301 -6.74 -19.48 -6.46
CA PHE A 301 -7.25 -18.68 -5.36
C PHE A 301 -7.87 -19.60 -4.32
N MET A 302 -7.19 -19.78 -3.17
CA MET A 302 -7.55 -20.77 -2.15
C MET A 302 -7.64 -20.13 -0.77
N ILE A 303 -8.85 -20.04 -0.21
CA ILE A 303 -9.07 -19.44 1.13
C ILE A 303 -8.76 -20.39 2.29
N ASP A 304 -8.50 -21.66 2.01
CA ASP A 304 -8.17 -22.70 3.00
C ASP A 304 -6.68 -23.01 3.10
N ARG A 305 -5.82 -22.13 2.57
CA ARG A 305 -4.35 -22.30 2.67
C ARG A 305 -3.93 -22.44 4.14
N ARG A 306 -3.24 -23.52 4.45
CA ARG A 306 -2.70 -23.78 5.80
C ARG A 306 -1.67 -22.73 6.23
N LYS A 307 -0.88 -22.21 5.28
CA LYS A 307 0.13 -21.16 5.48
C LYS A 307 0.01 -20.16 4.35
N ASN A 308 -0.30 -18.93 4.69
CA ASN A 308 -0.37 -17.83 3.74
C ASN A 308 0.61 -16.71 4.14
N ASN A 309 1.92 -17.03 4.08
CA ASN A 309 2.99 -16.10 4.44
C ASN A 309 3.29 -15.15 3.28
N HIS A 310 2.27 -14.45 2.79
CA HIS A 310 2.46 -13.51 1.70
C HIS A 310 3.26 -12.26 2.12
N LEU A 311 3.89 -11.62 1.14
CA LEU A 311 4.71 -10.42 1.31
C LEU A 311 3.99 -9.13 0.87
N ALA A 312 2.66 -9.13 0.75
CA ALA A 312 1.90 -7.95 0.28
C ALA A 312 2.07 -6.72 1.19
N PHE A 313 2.35 -6.93 2.48
CA PHE A 313 2.68 -5.88 3.44
C PHE A 313 4.20 -5.68 3.64
N GLY A 314 5.02 -6.28 2.81
CA GLY A 314 6.46 -6.33 3.03
C GLY A 314 6.83 -7.20 4.25
N MET A 315 8.06 -7.08 4.70
CA MET A 315 8.63 -7.80 5.86
C MET A 315 9.76 -6.97 6.50
N GLY A 316 10.20 -7.39 7.69
CA GLY A 316 11.32 -6.76 8.39
C GLY A 316 10.99 -5.37 8.94
N VAL A 317 12.00 -4.50 9.02
CA VAL A 317 11.86 -3.18 9.65
C VAL A 317 10.87 -2.27 8.94
N HIS A 318 10.71 -2.41 7.62
CA HIS A 318 9.76 -1.66 6.80
C HIS A 318 8.41 -2.36 6.58
N MET A 319 8.10 -3.44 7.31
CA MET A 319 6.76 -4.03 7.25
C MET A 319 5.69 -2.95 7.40
N CYS A 320 4.64 -3.03 6.60
CA CYS A 320 3.59 -2.01 6.52
C CYS A 320 3.07 -1.62 7.92
N LEU A 321 3.13 -0.32 8.22
CA LEU A 321 2.66 0.24 9.48
C LEU A 321 1.14 0.13 9.60
N GLY A 322 0.42 0.39 8.50
CA GLY A 322 -1.04 0.37 8.40
C GLY A 322 -1.65 -1.01 8.19
N ALA A 323 -0.88 -2.12 8.24
CA ALA A 323 -1.41 -3.45 7.97
C ALA A 323 -2.61 -3.86 8.86
N PRO A 324 -2.65 -3.54 10.17
CA PRO A 324 -3.84 -3.78 11.00
C PRO A 324 -5.05 -2.97 10.55
N LEU A 325 -4.85 -1.70 10.19
CA LEU A 325 -5.92 -0.82 9.72
C LEU A 325 -6.49 -1.31 8.38
N ALA A 326 -5.63 -1.59 7.40
CA ALA A 326 -6.06 -2.08 6.10
C ALA A 326 -6.85 -3.41 6.18
N ARG A 327 -6.50 -4.29 7.12
CA ARG A 327 -7.25 -5.52 7.39
C ARG A 327 -8.64 -5.25 7.98
N LEU A 328 -8.72 -4.33 8.92
CA LEU A 328 -10.00 -3.96 9.53
C LEU A 328 -10.92 -3.28 8.50
N GLU A 329 -10.40 -2.34 7.71
CA GLU A 329 -11.15 -1.71 6.62
C GLU A 329 -11.62 -2.75 5.58
N ALA A 330 -10.76 -3.70 5.22
CA ALA A 330 -11.11 -4.77 4.29
C ALA A 330 -12.19 -5.70 4.87
N GLU A 331 -12.13 -6.04 6.16
CA GLU A 331 -13.12 -6.89 6.83
C GLU A 331 -14.50 -6.22 6.90
N ILE A 332 -14.52 -4.95 7.32
CA ILE A 332 -15.75 -4.15 7.37
C ILE A 332 -16.31 -3.95 5.95
N GLY A 333 -15.44 -3.58 5.00
CA GLY A 333 -15.83 -3.42 3.61
C GLY A 333 -16.37 -4.68 2.98
N LEU A 334 -15.76 -5.85 3.26
CA LEU A 334 -16.23 -7.14 2.78
C LEU A 334 -17.65 -7.45 3.27
N LYS A 335 -17.90 -7.24 4.55
CA LYS A 335 -19.23 -7.39 5.15
C LYS A 335 -20.26 -6.55 4.41
N ASP A 336 -20.02 -5.25 4.29
CA ASP A 336 -20.97 -4.31 3.70
C ASP A 336 -21.20 -4.56 2.19
N ILE A 337 -20.14 -4.93 1.44
CA ILE A 337 -20.24 -5.35 0.04
C ILE A 337 -21.12 -6.60 -0.11
N LEU A 338 -20.92 -7.61 0.72
CA LEU A 338 -21.71 -8.83 0.68
C LEU A 338 -23.16 -8.59 1.08
N GLU A 339 -23.43 -7.71 2.04
CA GLU A 339 -24.79 -7.34 2.46
C GLU A 339 -25.51 -6.51 1.38
N LYS A 340 -24.83 -5.58 0.72
CA LYS A 340 -25.40 -4.72 -0.32
C LYS A 340 -25.70 -5.45 -1.62
N PHE A 341 -24.78 -6.33 -2.06
CA PHE A 341 -24.87 -7.02 -3.36
C PHE A 341 -25.14 -8.51 -3.17
N PRO A 342 -26.37 -8.98 -3.41
CA PRO A 342 -26.72 -10.41 -3.30
C PRO A 342 -25.86 -11.32 -4.19
N ARG A 343 -25.46 -10.81 -5.33
CA ARG A 343 -24.52 -11.47 -6.26
C ARG A 343 -23.51 -10.44 -6.75
N ILE A 344 -22.25 -10.82 -6.73
CA ILE A 344 -21.14 -9.98 -7.20
C ILE A 344 -20.63 -10.55 -8.51
N ASN A 345 -20.80 -9.80 -9.59
CA ASN A 345 -20.32 -10.14 -10.92
C ASN A 345 -19.72 -8.89 -11.56
N VAL A 346 -18.42 -8.91 -11.83
CA VAL A 346 -17.70 -7.77 -12.43
C VAL A 346 -17.97 -7.69 -13.91
N ASN A 347 -18.45 -6.56 -14.36
CA ASN A 347 -18.59 -6.24 -15.78
C ASN A 347 -17.22 -5.92 -16.38
N ARG A 348 -16.59 -6.92 -17.02
CA ARG A 348 -15.22 -6.81 -17.55
C ARG A 348 -15.10 -5.83 -18.72
N GLU A 349 -16.18 -5.61 -19.48
CA GLU A 349 -16.16 -4.70 -20.64
C GLU A 349 -16.14 -3.22 -20.22
N LYS A 350 -16.82 -2.90 -19.12
CA LYS A 350 -16.89 -1.55 -18.58
C LYS A 350 -15.75 -1.22 -17.61
N SER A 351 -15.24 -2.23 -16.91
CA SER A 351 -14.22 -2.05 -15.88
C SER A 351 -12.83 -1.85 -16.47
N LYS A 352 -12.02 -0.99 -15.86
CA LYS A 352 -10.68 -0.63 -16.33
C LYS A 352 -9.66 -0.84 -15.23
N MET A 353 -8.57 -1.51 -15.56
CA MET A 353 -7.40 -1.64 -14.67
C MET A 353 -6.60 -0.34 -14.65
N LEU A 354 -5.86 -0.11 -13.56
CA LEU A 354 -4.87 0.95 -13.47
C LEU A 354 -3.73 0.72 -14.46
N ASP A 355 -3.33 1.78 -15.16
CA ASP A 355 -2.13 1.78 -16.02
C ASP A 355 -0.90 2.25 -15.23
N ASN A 356 -0.60 1.55 -14.15
CA ASN A 356 0.56 1.81 -13.30
C ASN A 356 1.20 0.48 -12.92
N PRO A 357 2.46 0.22 -13.36
CA PRO A 357 3.10 -1.09 -13.12
C PRO A 357 3.39 -1.40 -11.65
N MET A 358 3.48 -0.41 -10.80
CA MET A 358 3.80 -0.59 -9.39
C MET A 358 2.60 -1.10 -8.57
N VAL A 359 1.38 -0.85 -9.05
CA VAL A 359 0.15 -1.19 -8.34
C VAL A 359 -0.74 -2.10 -9.17
N TYR A 360 -1.61 -2.87 -8.51
CA TYR A 360 -2.58 -3.73 -9.16
C TYR A 360 -3.96 -3.48 -8.57
N GLY A 361 -4.86 -3.00 -9.41
CA GLY A 361 -6.21 -2.62 -9.03
C GLY A 361 -6.95 -2.01 -10.21
N PHE A 362 -8.08 -1.43 -9.94
CA PHE A 362 -8.97 -0.84 -10.94
C PHE A 362 -8.97 0.68 -10.84
N SER A 363 -9.00 1.37 -11.99
CA SER A 363 -9.35 2.78 -12.09
C SER A 363 -10.87 2.98 -12.11
N GLU A 364 -11.60 2.01 -12.68
CA GLU A 364 -13.06 1.94 -12.72
C GLU A 364 -13.51 0.48 -12.59
N LEU A 365 -14.48 0.19 -11.72
CA LEU A 365 -15.02 -1.15 -11.54
C LEU A 365 -16.54 -1.11 -11.46
N TYR A 366 -17.19 -1.82 -12.38
CA TYR A 366 -18.63 -1.93 -12.46
C TYR A 366 -19.09 -3.36 -12.17
N MET A 367 -20.18 -3.46 -11.42
CA MET A 367 -20.84 -4.74 -11.12
C MET A 367 -22.20 -4.79 -11.83
N ASP A 368 -22.54 -6.00 -12.39
CA ASP A 368 -23.86 -6.30 -12.98
C ASP A 368 -24.86 -6.75 -11.90
#